data_4e2dc4e659fcbd07d8458c36aad16dd4
#
_entry.id   4e2dc4e659fcbd07d8458c36aad16dd4
#
_cell.length_a   1.000
_cell.length_b   1.000
_cell.length_c   1.000
_cell.angle_alpha   90.00
_cell.angle_beta   90.00
_cell.angle_gamma   90.00
#
_symmetry.space_group_name_H-M   'P 1'
#
loop_
_entity.id
_entity.type
_entity.pdbx_description
1 polymer ?
#
loop_
_entity_poly.entity_id
_entity_poly.type
_entity_poly.pdbx_seq_one_letter_code
_entity_poly.pdbx_strand_id
1 'polypeptide(L)'
;MSALGAHIFLLHLKQLAMQEVQKEQAAKDGKPYYDNDLVVAKADGAPIAASWVSSQFGKLLEDLEMPHIRFHDLRHTAATNMHQLTGDFYTVGEVLGHTLAGIGVSLGLSMNFEAVTARYVDVRLERKKEVLDAYHNAVEKAEPPKAKEAEPKKGKRAAKKKHSEIDL
;
A
#
# COMPACT_ATOMS: atom_id res chain seq x y z
N MET A 1 -14.17 -18.20 -2.40
CA MET A 1 -13.26 -17.14 -1.93
C MET A 1 -12.26 -16.90 -3.04
N SER A 2 -11.81 -15.66 -3.29
CA SER A 2 -10.77 -15.40 -4.30
C SER A 2 -9.40 -15.87 -3.79
N ALA A 3 -8.44 -16.11 -4.70
CA ALA A 3 -7.06 -16.45 -4.31
C ALA A 3 -6.45 -15.35 -3.44
N LEU A 4 -6.62 -14.07 -3.83
CA LEU A 4 -6.23 -12.92 -3.02
C LEU A 4 -6.94 -12.90 -1.67
N GLY A 5 -8.24 -13.18 -1.62
CA GLY A 5 -9.01 -13.23 -0.37
C GLY A 5 -8.49 -14.32 0.57
N ALA A 6 -8.12 -15.49 0.06
CA ALA A 6 -7.51 -16.55 0.84
C ALA A 6 -6.14 -16.14 1.40
N HIS A 7 -5.32 -15.47 0.59
CA HIS A 7 -4.01 -14.97 1.02
C HIS A 7 -4.13 -13.92 2.12
N ILE A 8 -5.01 -12.92 1.96
CA ILE A 8 -5.28 -11.89 2.98
C ILE A 8 -5.80 -12.54 4.26
N PHE A 9 -6.70 -13.52 4.16
CA PHE A 9 -7.22 -14.22 5.32
C PHE A 9 -6.13 -14.97 6.11
N LEU A 10 -5.21 -15.64 5.41
CA LEU A 10 -4.06 -16.30 6.05
C LEU A 10 -3.12 -15.31 6.73
N LEU A 11 -2.87 -14.15 6.12
CA LEU A 11 -2.08 -13.08 6.75
C LEU A 11 -2.76 -12.55 8.01
N HIS A 12 -4.08 -12.38 7.96
CA HIS A 12 -4.86 -11.96 9.12
C HIS A 12 -4.80 -12.98 10.27
N LEU A 13 -4.95 -14.27 9.97
CA LEU A 13 -4.80 -15.32 10.99
C LEU A 13 -3.42 -15.34 11.63
N LYS A 14 -2.35 -15.17 10.84
CA LYS A 14 -0.99 -15.03 11.36
C LYS A 14 -0.85 -13.83 12.28
N GLN A 15 -1.45 -12.69 11.90
CA GLN A 15 -1.41 -11.46 12.68
C GLN A 15 -2.13 -11.66 14.04
N LEU A 16 -3.31 -12.28 14.04
CA LEU A 16 -4.04 -12.60 15.27
C LEU A 16 -3.21 -13.51 16.20
N ALA A 17 -2.60 -14.56 15.67
CA ALA A 17 -1.75 -15.44 16.44
C ALA A 17 -0.55 -14.72 17.06
N MET A 18 0.07 -13.79 16.31
CA MET A 18 1.16 -12.95 16.84
C MET A 18 0.67 -12.03 17.97
N GLN A 19 -0.51 -11.43 17.83
CA GLN A 19 -1.08 -10.54 18.84
C GLN A 19 -1.37 -11.30 20.15
N GLU A 20 -1.88 -12.52 20.09
CA GLU A 20 -2.08 -13.36 21.28
C GLU A 20 -0.76 -13.66 21.99
N VAL A 21 0.30 -14.01 21.27
CA VAL A 21 1.64 -14.23 21.84
C VAL A 21 2.17 -12.94 22.49
N GLN A 22 2.00 -11.79 21.85
CA GLN A 22 2.42 -10.50 22.39
C GLN A 22 1.65 -10.13 23.68
N LYS A 23 0.35 -10.41 23.71
CA LYS A 23 -0.53 -10.20 24.87
C LYS A 23 -0.10 -11.07 26.07
N GLU A 24 0.15 -12.35 25.81
CA GLU A 24 0.66 -13.26 26.84
C GLU A 24 2.04 -12.82 27.37
N GLN A 25 2.92 -12.38 26.47
CA GLN A 25 4.24 -11.90 26.87
C GLN A 25 4.15 -10.61 27.69
N ALA A 26 3.29 -9.68 27.31
CA ALA A 26 3.05 -8.45 28.08
C ALA A 26 2.53 -8.77 29.49
N ALA A 27 1.61 -9.75 29.61
CA ALA A 27 1.10 -10.20 30.91
C ALA A 27 2.21 -10.82 31.78
N LYS A 28 3.10 -11.62 31.20
CA LYS A 28 4.26 -12.21 31.92
C LYS A 28 5.26 -11.14 32.39
N ASP A 29 5.45 -10.12 31.56
CA ASP A 29 6.37 -8.99 31.84
C ASP A 29 5.74 -7.94 32.76
N GLY A 30 4.46 -8.04 33.13
CA GLY A 30 3.71 -7.05 33.90
C GLY A 30 3.53 -5.71 33.17
N LYS A 31 3.56 -5.73 31.83
CA LYS A 31 3.38 -4.56 30.97
C LYS A 31 1.93 -4.42 30.51
N PRO A 32 1.43 -3.18 30.31
CA PRO A 32 0.09 -2.98 29.75
C PRO A 32 0.03 -3.47 28.30
N TYR A 33 -1.09 -4.08 27.91
CA TYR A 33 -1.43 -4.39 26.53
C TYR A 33 -2.78 -3.73 26.17
N TYR A 34 -2.84 -3.05 25.02
CA TYR A 34 -4.02 -2.34 24.57
C TYR A 34 -4.78 -3.18 23.54
N ASP A 35 -5.84 -3.86 23.99
CA ASP A 35 -6.69 -4.67 23.14
C ASP A 35 -7.76 -3.79 22.46
N ASN A 36 -7.46 -3.29 21.29
CA ASN A 36 -8.31 -2.37 20.52
C ASN A 36 -8.93 -3.06 19.28
N ASP A 37 -8.90 -4.38 19.19
CA ASP A 37 -9.40 -5.15 18.04
C ASP A 37 -8.86 -4.64 16.69
N LEU A 38 -7.58 -4.24 16.66
CA LEU A 38 -6.94 -3.75 15.45
C LEU A 38 -6.34 -4.90 14.66
N VAL A 39 -6.58 -4.91 13.33
CA VAL A 39 -5.95 -5.89 12.42
C VAL A 39 -4.43 -5.75 12.43
N VAL A 40 -3.93 -4.51 12.51
CA VAL A 40 -2.49 -4.22 12.60
C VAL A 40 -2.25 -3.27 13.76
N ALA A 41 -1.41 -3.68 14.70
CA ALA A 41 -1.09 -2.95 15.91
C ALA A 41 0.43 -3.00 16.19
N LYS A 42 0.89 -2.17 17.12
CA LYS A 42 2.21 -2.29 17.72
C LYS A 42 2.29 -3.54 18.61
N ALA A 43 3.50 -3.87 19.08
CA ALA A 43 3.73 -5.01 19.97
C ALA A 43 3.00 -4.89 21.34
N ASP A 44 2.66 -3.68 21.75
CA ASP A 44 1.85 -3.39 22.93
C ASP A 44 0.34 -3.29 22.66
N GLY A 45 -0.10 -3.59 21.44
CA GLY A 45 -1.49 -3.48 20.99
C GLY A 45 -1.95 -2.05 20.61
N ALA A 46 -1.11 -1.03 20.79
CA ALA A 46 -1.46 0.34 20.47
C ALA A 46 -1.53 0.60 18.95
N PRO A 47 -2.33 1.60 18.48
CA PRO A 47 -2.41 1.94 17.08
C PRO A 47 -1.06 2.36 16.48
N ILE A 48 -0.84 2.00 15.22
CA ILE A 48 0.30 2.45 14.43
C ILE A 48 -0.04 3.80 13.77
N ALA A 49 0.84 4.79 13.93
CA ALA A 49 0.65 6.07 13.25
C ALA A 49 0.90 5.93 11.74
N ALA A 50 0.07 6.58 10.91
CA ALA A 50 0.21 6.56 9.45
C ALA A 50 1.58 7.11 8.99
N SER A 51 2.12 8.12 9.69
CA SER A 51 3.47 8.65 9.44
C SER A 51 4.56 7.61 9.65
N TRP A 52 4.40 6.73 10.64
CA TRP A 52 5.33 5.64 10.88
C TRP A 52 5.34 4.64 9.72
N VAL A 53 4.16 4.25 9.23
CA VAL A 53 4.03 3.33 8.06
C VAL A 53 4.75 3.92 6.85
N SER A 54 4.51 5.19 6.54
CA SER A 54 5.16 5.89 5.43
C SER A 54 6.69 5.96 5.60
N SER A 55 7.17 6.21 6.83
CA SER A 55 8.60 6.23 7.14
C SER A 55 9.25 4.84 6.99
N GLN A 56 8.60 3.77 7.48
CA GLN A 56 9.12 2.42 7.32
C GLN A 56 9.14 1.97 5.86
N PHE A 57 8.12 2.37 5.09
CA PHE A 57 8.09 2.09 3.66
C PHE A 57 9.23 2.80 2.92
N GLY A 58 9.51 4.07 3.25
CA GLY A 58 10.66 4.78 2.68
C GLY A 58 11.99 4.09 2.99
N LYS A 59 12.21 3.65 4.23
CA LYS A 59 13.41 2.88 4.61
C LYS A 59 13.52 1.56 3.85
N LEU A 60 12.41 0.84 3.71
CA LEU A 60 12.39 -0.41 2.94
C LEU A 60 12.81 -0.19 1.48
N LEU A 61 12.37 0.90 0.84
CA LEU A 61 12.79 1.24 -0.51
C LEU A 61 14.28 1.58 -0.59
N GLU A 62 14.81 2.30 0.42
CA GLU A 62 16.24 2.59 0.52
C GLU A 62 17.07 1.30 0.69
N ASP A 63 16.66 0.40 1.58
CA ASP A 63 17.33 -0.88 1.84
C ASP A 63 17.33 -1.79 0.60
N LEU A 64 16.27 -1.73 -0.21
CA LEU A 64 16.12 -2.47 -1.46
C LEU A 64 16.74 -1.76 -2.68
N GLU A 65 17.36 -0.59 -2.49
CA GLU A 65 17.91 0.26 -3.56
C GLU A 65 16.86 0.61 -4.65
N MET A 66 15.58 0.68 -4.25
CA MET A 66 14.47 1.03 -5.15
C MET A 66 14.27 2.55 -5.24
N PRO A 67 13.70 3.03 -6.36
CA PRO A 67 13.30 4.44 -6.47
C PRO A 67 12.32 4.83 -5.36
N HIS A 68 12.49 6.03 -4.81
CA HIS A 68 11.58 6.54 -3.80
C HIS A 68 10.20 6.83 -4.41
N ILE A 69 9.18 6.15 -3.88
CA ILE A 69 7.76 6.40 -4.16
C ILE A 69 7.02 6.55 -2.82
N ARG A 70 5.88 7.21 -2.83
CA ARG A 70 5.04 7.32 -1.63
C ARG A 70 4.26 6.03 -1.42
N PHE A 71 3.95 5.69 -0.18
CA PHE A 71 3.11 4.53 0.14
C PHE A 71 1.76 4.55 -0.61
N HIS A 72 1.16 5.73 -0.78
CA HIS A 72 -0.10 5.89 -1.52
C HIS A 72 0.05 5.61 -3.03
N ASP A 73 1.23 5.75 -3.60
CA ASP A 73 1.47 5.49 -5.03
C ASP A 73 1.32 4.00 -5.37
N LEU A 74 1.42 3.09 -4.37
CA LEU A 74 1.08 1.67 -4.55
C LEU A 74 -0.39 1.48 -4.95
N ARG A 75 -1.29 2.31 -4.41
CA ARG A 75 -2.71 2.30 -4.78
C ARG A 75 -2.92 2.72 -6.24
N HIS A 76 -2.18 3.74 -6.70
CA HIS A 76 -2.23 4.16 -8.11
C HIS A 76 -1.67 3.07 -9.02
N THR A 77 -0.58 2.42 -8.62
CA THR A 77 0.00 1.29 -9.36
C THR A 77 -0.99 0.14 -9.46
N ALA A 78 -1.63 -0.24 -8.36
CA ALA A 78 -2.66 -1.28 -8.35
C ALA A 78 -3.84 -0.92 -9.27
N ALA A 79 -4.32 0.33 -9.21
CA ALA A 79 -5.40 0.82 -10.08
C ALA A 79 -5.04 0.68 -11.56
N THR A 80 -3.86 1.17 -11.94
CA THR A 80 -3.37 1.13 -13.32
C THR A 80 -3.23 -0.30 -13.82
N ASN A 81 -2.62 -1.18 -13.02
CA ASN A 81 -2.40 -2.57 -13.40
C ASN A 81 -3.73 -3.34 -13.51
N MET A 82 -4.66 -3.18 -12.56
CA MET A 82 -5.98 -3.80 -12.65
C MET A 82 -6.73 -3.34 -13.92
N HIS A 83 -6.67 -2.04 -14.23
CA HIS A 83 -7.29 -1.50 -15.43
C HIS A 83 -6.63 -2.05 -16.71
N GLN A 84 -5.32 -2.10 -16.79
CA GLN A 84 -4.60 -2.66 -17.95
C GLN A 84 -4.90 -4.13 -18.17
N LEU A 85 -5.08 -4.91 -17.10
CA LEU A 85 -5.38 -6.34 -17.19
C LEU A 85 -6.83 -6.62 -17.60
N THR A 86 -7.77 -5.77 -17.23
CA THR A 86 -9.20 -6.08 -17.35
C THR A 86 -9.97 -5.15 -18.26
N GLY A 87 -9.46 -3.95 -18.54
CA GLY A 87 -10.15 -2.88 -19.26
C GLY A 87 -11.37 -2.32 -18.50
N ASP A 88 -11.61 -2.76 -17.26
CA ASP A 88 -12.84 -2.50 -16.51
C ASP A 88 -12.63 -1.41 -15.47
N PHE A 89 -12.71 -0.17 -15.91
CA PHE A 89 -12.50 1.01 -15.11
C PHE A 89 -13.51 1.13 -13.94
N TYR A 90 -14.78 0.79 -14.18
CA TYR A 90 -15.82 0.89 -13.15
C TYR A 90 -15.59 -0.08 -12.00
N THR A 91 -15.33 -1.34 -12.32
CA THR A 91 -15.02 -2.34 -11.29
C THR A 91 -13.76 -2.00 -10.51
N VAL A 92 -12.71 -1.49 -11.16
CA VAL A 92 -11.49 -1.05 -10.50
C VAL A 92 -11.77 0.12 -9.55
N GLY A 93 -12.57 1.10 -9.96
CA GLY A 93 -13.01 2.21 -9.11
C GLY A 93 -13.74 1.73 -7.85
N GLU A 94 -14.69 0.81 -8.01
CA GLU A 94 -15.45 0.19 -6.93
C GLU A 94 -14.56 -0.63 -5.97
N VAL A 95 -13.63 -1.42 -6.50
CA VAL A 95 -12.67 -2.19 -5.69
C VAL A 95 -11.81 -1.27 -4.84
N LEU A 96 -11.44 -0.11 -5.37
CA LEU A 96 -10.66 0.89 -4.66
C LEU A 96 -11.50 1.78 -3.74
N GLY A 97 -12.82 1.65 -3.73
CA GLY A 97 -13.73 2.48 -2.94
C GLY A 97 -13.77 3.93 -3.45
N HIS A 98 -13.53 4.16 -4.73
CA HIS A 98 -13.76 5.45 -5.34
C HIS A 98 -15.26 5.61 -5.59
N THR A 99 -15.84 6.74 -5.22
CA THR A 99 -17.15 7.12 -5.73
C THR A 99 -17.00 7.43 -7.21
N LEU A 100 -17.87 6.85 -8.04
CA LEU A 100 -17.87 7.11 -9.49
C LEU A 100 -18.28 8.58 -9.83
N ALA A 101 -18.75 9.33 -8.84
CA ALA A 101 -19.03 10.75 -8.97
C ALA A 101 -17.73 11.54 -9.23
N GLY A 102 -17.66 12.23 -10.35
CA GLY A 102 -16.50 13.04 -10.77
C GLY A 102 -15.65 12.46 -11.90
N ILE A 103 -15.83 11.17 -12.24
CA ILE A 103 -15.07 10.51 -13.31
C ILE A 103 -15.47 11.00 -14.69
N GLY A 104 -16.77 11.24 -14.94
CA GLY A 104 -17.25 11.70 -16.23
C GLY A 104 -16.74 13.11 -16.56
N VAL A 105 -16.56 13.97 -15.55
CA VAL A 105 -15.99 15.31 -15.74
C VAL A 105 -14.57 15.22 -16.27
N SER A 106 -13.75 14.31 -15.75
CA SER A 106 -12.38 14.08 -16.23
C SER A 106 -12.32 13.40 -17.62
N LEU A 107 -13.42 12.76 -18.02
CA LEU A 107 -13.59 12.16 -19.36
C LEU A 107 -14.36 13.10 -20.34
N GLY A 108 -14.69 14.31 -19.92
CA GLY A 108 -15.46 15.28 -20.74
C GLY A 108 -16.95 14.94 -20.86
N LEU A 109 -17.50 14.07 -20.02
CA LEU A 109 -18.92 13.74 -19.98
C LEU A 109 -19.70 14.72 -19.09
N SER A 110 -20.98 14.95 -19.39
CA SER A 110 -21.77 15.86 -18.55
C SER A 110 -22.03 15.28 -17.15
N MET A 111 -22.04 16.14 -16.12
CA MET A 111 -22.29 15.73 -14.73
C MET A 111 -23.61 14.96 -14.56
N ASN A 112 -24.63 15.24 -15.37
CA ASN A 112 -25.90 14.55 -15.32
C ASN A 112 -25.82 13.10 -15.84
N PHE A 113 -25.01 12.82 -16.87
CA PHE A 113 -24.81 11.48 -17.40
C PHE A 113 -24.15 10.57 -16.37
N GLU A 114 -23.18 11.10 -15.65
CA GLU A 114 -22.44 10.41 -14.63
C GLU A 114 -23.30 10.01 -13.42
N ALA A 115 -24.07 10.96 -12.89
CA ALA A 115 -24.96 10.73 -11.76
C ALA A 115 -26.09 9.71 -12.08
N VAL A 116 -26.53 9.66 -13.33
CA VAL A 116 -27.55 8.70 -13.79
C VAL A 116 -26.91 7.33 -13.98
N THR A 117 -25.76 7.24 -14.67
CA THR A 117 -25.10 5.96 -14.95
C THR A 117 -24.58 5.29 -13.67
N ALA A 118 -24.03 6.05 -12.72
CA ALA A 118 -23.55 5.52 -11.44
C ALA A 118 -24.67 4.87 -10.59
N ARG A 119 -25.94 5.27 -10.78
CA ARG A 119 -27.08 4.66 -10.08
C ARG A 119 -27.47 3.29 -10.65
N TYR A 120 -27.14 3.02 -11.91
CA TYR A 120 -27.51 1.78 -12.60
C TYR A 120 -26.36 0.77 -12.73
N VAL A 121 -25.12 1.18 -12.44
CA VAL A 121 -23.98 0.28 -12.48
C VAL A 121 -23.72 -0.24 -11.08
N ASP A 122 -24.38 -1.32 -10.71
CA ASP A 122 -24.03 -2.12 -9.54
C ASP A 122 -23.02 -3.20 -10.00
N VAL A 123 -21.79 -3.05 -9.57
CA VAL A 123 -20.74 -4.02 -9.91
C VAL A 123 -20.89 -5.25 -9.02
N ARG A 124 -21.26 -6.37 -9.61
CA ARG A 124 -21.42 -7.64 -8.91
C ARG A 124 -20.14 -8.06 -8.20
N LEU A 125 -20.28 -8.69 -7.05
CA LEU A 125 -19.16 -9.18 -6.25
C LEU A 125 -18.25 -10.15 -7.03
N GLU A 126 -18.85 -10.98 -7.91
CA GLU A 126 -18.13 -11.91 -8.78
C GLU A 126 -17.18 -11.16 -9.71
N ARG A 127 -17.60 -10.02 -10.26
CA ARG A 127 -16.76 -9.21 -11.14
C ARG A 127 -15.61 -8.55 -10.39
N LYS A 128 -15.86 -8.03 -9.19
CA LYS A 128 -14.81 -7.51 -8.30
C LYS A 128 -13.78 -8.59 -7.97
N LYS A 129 -14.24 -9.81 -7.72
CA LYS A 129 -13.38 -10.96 -7.50
C LYS A 129 -12.50 -11.28 -8.71
N GLU A 130 -13.07 -11.32 -9.92
CA GLU A 130 -12.31 -11.58 -11.16
C GLU A 130 -11.19 -10.56 -11.37
N VAL A 131 -11.46 -9.27 -11.16
CA VAL A 131 -10.45 -8.21 -11.27
C VAL A 131 -9.34 -8.39 -10.24
N LEU A 132 -9.68 -8.69 -8.99
CA LEU A 132 -8.71 -8.92 -7.92
C LEU A 132 -7.87 -10.17 -8.16
N ASP A 133 -8.49 -11.27 -8.65
CA ASP A 133 -7.77 -12.50 -8.96
C ASP A 133 -6.84 -12.32 -10.17
N ALA A 134 -7.26 -11.59 -11.20
CA ALA A 134 -6.42 -11.26 -12.34
C ALA A 134 -5.17 -10.46 -11.90
N TYR A 135 -5.36 -9.46 -11.05
CA TYR A 135 -4.26 -8.67 -10.51
C TYR A 135 -3.33 -9.51 -9.63
N HIS A 136 -3.86 -10.30 -8.70
CA HIS A 136 -3.08 -11.17 -7.83
C HIS A 136 -2.21 -12.15 -8.62
N ASN A 137 -2.80 -12.82 -9.60
CA ASN A 137 -2.09 -13.76 -10.48
C ASN A 137 -1.00 -13.08 -11.30
N ALA A 138 -1.21 -11.83 -11.72
CA ALA A 138 -0.19 -11.06 -12.43
C ALA A 138 0.98 -10.67 -11.52
N VAL A 139 0.70 -10.28 -10.28
CA VAL A 139 1.74 -9.95 -9.29
C VAL A 139 2.56 -11.18 -8.89
N GLU A 140 1.92 -12.33 -8.66
CA GLU A 140 2.63 -13.57 -8.31
C GLU A 140 3.52 -14.10 -9.44
N LYS A 141 3.11 -13.87 -10.70
CA LYS A 141 3.91 -14.27 -11.88
C LYS A 141 4.99 -13.27 -12.24
N ALA A 142 4.95 -12.05 -11.66
CA ALA A 142 5.96 -11.04 -11.92
C ALA A 142 7.30 -11.51 -11.33
N GLU A 143 8.31 -11.64 -12.17
CA GLU A 143 9.67 -11.90 -11.68
C GLU A 143 10.15 -10.68 -10.87
N PRO A 144 10.85 -10.90 -9.74
CA PRO A 144 11.47 -9.80 -9.02
C PRO A 144 12.44 -9.07 -9.96
N PRO A 145 12.53 -7.74 -9.86
CA PRO A 145 13.48 -6.98 -10.67
C PRO A 145 14.88 -7.55 -10.44
N LYS A 146 15.58 -7.88 -11.53
CA LYS A 146 16.99 -8.32 -11.45
C LYS A 146 17.76 -7.24 -10.72
N ALA A 147 18.41 -7.60 -9.61
CA ALA A 147 19.29 -6.68 -8.89
C ALA A 147 20.24 -6.05 -9.89
N LYS A 148 20.20 -4.73 -10.04
CA LYS A 148 21.19 -4.01 -10.83
C LYS A 148 22.52 -4.23 -10.10
N GLU A 149 23.53 -4.76 -10.78
CA GLU A 149 24.88 -4.81 -10.26
C GLU A 149 25.22 -3.42 -9.72
N ALA A 150 25.54 -3.35 -8.43
CA ALA A 150 25.81 -2.11 -7.75
C ALA A 150 27.00 -1.40 -8.40
N GLU A 151 26.77 -0.34 -9.14
CA GLU A 151 27.86 0.55 -9.53
C GLU A 151 28.51 1.14 -8.26
N PRO A 152 29.83 1.13 -8.14
CA PRO A 152 30.51 1.61 -6.94
C PRO A 152 30.18 3.09 -6.70
N LYS A 153 29.56 3.38 -5.54
CA LYS A 153 29.20 4.74 -5.12
C LYS A 153 30.43 5.64 -5.17
N LYS A 154 30.51 6.56 -6.14
CA LYS A 154 31.52 7.63 -6.16
C LYS A 154 31.36 8.45 -4.89
N GLY A 155 32.38 8.40 -4.02
CA GLY A 155 32.41 9.05 -2.72
C GLY A 155 32.06 10.53 -2.82
N LYS A 156 31.09 10.98 -2.02
CA LYS A 156 30.79 12.40 -1.83
C LYS A 156 32.05 13.07 -1.25
N ARG A 157 32.72 13.90 -2.06
CA ARG A 157 33.81 14.77 -1.60
C ARG A 157 33.27 15.64 -0.46
N ALA A 158 33.90 15.53 0.71
CA ALA A 158 33.68 16.42 1.85
C ALA A 158 33.88 17.87 1.42
N ALA A 159 32.84 18.70 1.52
CA ALA A 159 32.95 20.13 1.33
C ALA A 159 33.75 20.71 2.50
N LYS A 160 34.97 21.14 2.21
CA LYS A 160 35.89 21.81 3.11
C LYS A 160 35.26 23.14 3.55
N LYS A 161 34.85 23.27 4.82
CA LYS A 161 34.47 24.53 5.45
C LYS A 161 35.69 25.47 5.43
N LYS A 162 35.63 26.52 4.62
CA LYS A 162 36.54 27.65 4.76
C LYS A 162 36.07 28.48 5.96
N HIS A 163 36.86 28.46 6.99
CA HIS A 163 36.83 29.43 8.09
C HIS A 163 37.45 30.72 7.53
N SER A 164 36.67 31.78 7.43
CA SER A 164 37.20 33.11 7.22
C SER A 164 37.37 33.75 8.59
N GLU A 165 38.62 33.82 9.05
CA GLU A 165 39.05 34.80 10.05
C GLU A 165 38.77 36.18 9.49
N ILE A 166 38.11 37.02 10.30
CA ILE A 166 38.08 38.46 10.12
C ILE A 166 38.79 39.02 11.37
N ASP A 167 40.01 39.49 11.15
CA ASP A 167 40.73 40.35 12.06
C ASP A 167 40.19 41.79 11.94
N LEU A 168 40.15 42.47 13.15
CA LEU A 168 39.97 43.88 13.40
C LEU A 168 38.55 44.40 13.49
#